data_d27a5aab90f3a7f0a2581e7cf2f715a7
#
_entry.id   d27a5aab90f3a7f0a2581e7cf2f715a7
#
_cell.length_a   1.000
_cell.length_b   1.000
_cell.length_c   1.000
_cell.angle_alpha   90.00
_cell.angle_beta   90.00
_cell.angle_gamma   90.00
#
_symmetry.space_group_name_H-M   'P 1'
#
loop_
_entity.id
_entity.type
_entity.pdbx_description
1 polymer ?
#
loop_
_entity_poly.entity_id
_entity_poly.type
_entity_poly.pdbx_seq_one_letter_code
_entity_poly.pdbx_strand_id
1 'polypeptide(L)'
;MSELQISRRKLLKASAAGAVAASTVSAPSLLMAKEAKAAQDTSKIRDFDMIKAFYANYPKKLAAVRAKLGRPLTLTEKLLFVHLYHPESLTEFKRGQDYIELRPDRAGTHDIGGPMAILQFLTSGKERIALPAALVADHLVTAQTGVRKDLQIADRDNVETYSFLRDVSRRYGFDFWPAGTGICHQVFLENYDFPGAMMLVTDSHTPTAGGMGMLAIGVGGADLVDALMGMEWELKMPKIIGVKLTGKLSGWVSAKDVILKLSGILSTKGGTNSIIEFFGDGCQQLSCTGKGTICNMGAEVGATTSVFPFDDSMVRYLNATGRAAVADMAKAVAADLRADKEVMADPA
;
A
#
# COMPACT_ATOMS: atom_id res chain seq x y z
N MET A 1 37.41 15.82 -33.99
CA MET A 1 36.36 15.45 -33.02
C MET A 1 36.75 16.10 -31.71
N SER A 2 36.16 17.24 -31.38
CA SER A 2 36.49 18.05 -30.20
C SER A 2 35.48 17.80 -29.11
N GLU A 3 35.97 17.27 -27.99
CA GLU A 3 35.19 17.14 -26.76
C GLU A 3 34.85 18.52 -26.19
N LEU A 4 33.57 18.78 -25.99
CA LEU A 4 33.07 19.96 -25.32
C LEU A 4 33.00 19.69 -23.80
N GLN A 5 34.07 20.03 -23.08
CA GLN A 5 34.07 20.04 -21.62
C GLN A 5 33.41 21.35 -21.12
N ILE A 6 32.22 21.26 -20.58
CA ILE A 6 31.55 22.37 -19.87
C ILE A 6 31.95 22.32 -18.40
N SER A 7 32.83 23.24 -18.00
CA SER A 7 33.28 23.40 -16.60
C SER A 7 32.14 23.88 -15.68
N ARG A 8 32.00 23.26 -14.51
CA ARG A 8 31.05 23.64 -13.44
C ARG A 8 31.11 25.12 -13.02
N ARG A 9 32.21 25.82 -13.30
CA ARG A 9 32.37 27.27 -13.02
C ARG A 9 31.58 28.18 -13.97
N LYS A 10 31.19 27.72 -15.17
CA LYS A 10 30.38 28.51 -16.12
C LYS A 10 28.89 28.46 -15.83
N LEU A 11 28.41 27.42 -15.13
CA LEU A 11 26.99 27.33 -14.73
C LEU A 11 26.62 28.26 -13.57
N LEU A 12 27.58 28.62 -12.71
CA LEU A 12 27.36 29.48 -11.54
C LEU A 12 27.43 30.98 -11.81
N LYS A 13 27.82 31.39 -13.03
CA LYS A 13 27.89 32.81 -13.42
C LYS A 13 26.67 33.33 -14.19
N ALA A 14 25.73 32.48 -14.53
CA ALA A 14 24.51 32.87 -15.25
C ALA A 14 23.32 33.22 -14.34
N SER A 15 23.45 33.09 -13.00
CA SER A 15 22.37 33.34 -12.04
C SER A 15 22.54 34.62 -11.19
N ALA A 16 23.47 35.53 -11.58
CA ALA A 16 23.77 36.74 -10.81
C ALA A 16 23.63 38.04 -11.64
N ALA A 17 22.64 38.16 -12.50
CA ALA A 17 22.32 39.44 -13.18
C ALA A 17 20.80 39.58 -13.32
N GLY A 18 20.14 40.07 -12.30
CA GLY A 18 18.71 40.35 -12.31
C GLY A 18 18.24 40.95 -11.00
N ALA A 19 18.90 42.04 -10.59
CA ALA A 19 18.39 42.80 -9.44
C ALA A 19 18.04 44.23 -9.88
N VAL A 20 16.93 44.70 -9.30
CA VAL A 20 16.47 46.09 -9.13
C VAL A 20 15.52 46.61 -10.24
N ALA A 21 14.24 46.55 -9.92
CA ALA A 21 13.31 47.69 -10.08
C ALA A 21 12.32 47.63 -8.89
N ALA A 22 12.63 48.44 -7.86
CA ALA A 22 11.70 48.71 -6.78
C ALA A 22 10.61 49.66 -7.30
N SER A 23 9.35 49.21 -7.35
CA SER A 23 8.17 50.07 -7.41
C SER A 23 7.35 49.83 -6.15
N THR A 24 7.31 50.88 -5.33
CA THR A 24 6.48 51.02 -4.14
C THR A 24 5.01 50.86 -4.48
N VAL A 25 4.37 49.79 -4.01
CA VAL A 25 2.91 49.67 -3.94
C VAL A 25 2.56 49.47 -2.47
N SER A 26 1.75 50.44 -2.02
CA SER A 26 1.21 50.59 -0.66
C SER A 26 0.57 49.30 -0.12
N ALA A 27 0.95 48.88 1.09
CA ALA A 27 0.19 47.95 1.88
C ALA A 27 -1.12 48.59 2.35
N PRO A 28 -2.28 48.06 1.93
CA PRO A 28 -3.09 47.21 2.80
C PRO A 28 -3.96 46.17 1.96
N SER A 29 -3.40 45.13 1.49
CA SER A 29 -4.19 43.99 0.94
C SER A 29 -3.55 42.63 1.22
N LEU A 30 -2.60 42.60 2.17
CA LEU A 30 -1.92 41.35 2.54
C LEU A 30 -2.65 40.52 3.62
N LEU A 31 -3.90 40.87 3.97
CA LEU A 31 -4.65 40.19 5.03
C LEU A 31 -5.87 39.41 4.56
N MET A 32 -6.08 39.24 3.25
CA MET A 32 -7.19 38.43 2.70
C MET A 32 -6.79 37.51 1.54
N ALA A 33 -5.54 37.10 1.44
CA ALA A 33 -5.21 35.92 0.70
C ALA A 33 -5.42 34.70 1.62
N LYS A 34 -6.68 34.32 1.87
CA LYS A 34 -7.03 32.94 2.11
C LYS A 34 -6.44 32.20 0.92
N GLU A 35 -5.37 31.44 1.14
CA GLU A 35 -4.86 30.50 0.14
C GLU A 35 -6.04 29.67 -0.35
N ALA A 36 -6.58 30.02 -1.50
CA ALA A 36 -7.43 29.13 -2.26
C ALA A 36 -6.51 27.94 -2.59
N LYS A 37 -6.63 26.85 -1.80
CA LYS A 37 -5.93 25.59 -2.05
C LYS A 37 -6.23 25.27 -3.51
N ALA A 38 -5.23 25.36 -4.39
CA ALA A 38 -5.41 25.05 -5.81
C ALA A 38 -6.11 23.70 -5.90
N ALA A 39 -7.16 23.60 -6.69
CA ALA A 39 -7.89 22.35 -6.83
C ALA A 39 -6.88 21.28 -7.23
N GLN A 40 -6.73 20.25 -6.41
CA GLN A 40 -5.77 19.18 -6.66
C GLN A 40 -6.25 18.40 -7.89
N ASP A 41 -5.34 18.18 -8.86
CA ASP A 41 -5.62 17.29 -10.00
C ASP A 41 -5.72 15.85 -9.52
N THR A 42 -6.95 15.36 -9.38
CA THR A 42 -7.25 14.00 -8.95
C THR A 42 -7.41 13.01 -10.11
N SER A 43 -7.31 13.48 -11.34
CA SER A 43 -7.52 12.65 -12.56
C SER A 43 -6.54 11.49 -12.70
N LYS A 44 -5.37 11.61 -12.07
CA LYS A 44 -4.31 10.58 -12.07
C LYS A 44 -4.39 9.61 -10.90
N ILE A 45 -5.26 9.85 -9.92
CA ILE A 45 -5.42 8.97 -8.76
C ILE A 45 -6.34 7.83 -9.16
N ARG A 46 -5.82 6.61 -9.09
CA ARG A 46 -6.59 5.40 -9.42
C ARG A 46 -7.76 5.23 -8.46
N ASP A 47 -8.94 5.00 -9.03
CA ASP A 47 -10.20 4.75 -8.30
C ASP A 47 -10.50 5.80 -7.21
N PHE A 48 -10.28 7.07 -7.53
CA PHE A 48 -10.40 8.16 -6.55
C PHE A 48 -11.77 8.23 -5.88
N ASP A 49 -12.86 7.98 -6.61
CA ASP A 49 -14.22 7.98 -6.07
C ASP A 49 -14.42 6.86 -5.04
N MET A 50 -13.84 5.68 -5.28
CA MET A 50 -13.84 4.58 -4.32
C MET A 50 -13.10 4.97 -3.05
N ILE A 51 -11.90 5.55 -3.16
CA ILE A 51 -11.11 6.02 -2.01
C ILE A 51 -11.87 7.09 -1.22
N LYS A 52 -12.52 8.02 -1.90
CA LYS A 52 -13.35 9.07 -1.29
C LYS A 52 -14.52 8.46 -0.51
N ALA A 53 -15.23 7.49 -1.11
CA ALA A 53 -16.31 6.78 -0.46
C ALA A 53 -15.82 5.97 0.75
N PHE A 54 -14.65 5.34 0.65
CA PHE A 54 -14.00 4.63 1.74
C PHE A 54 -13.82 5.55 2.97
N TYR A 55 -13.12 6.67 2.82
CA TYR A 55 -12.86 7.58 3.94
C TYR A 55 -14.12 8.26 4.48
N ALA A 56 -15.13 8.50 3.65
CA ALA A 56 -16.42 9.02 4.12
C ALA A 56 -17.19 8.02 5.02
N ASN A 57 -16.99 6.72 4.82
CA ASN A 57 -17.67 5.66 5.55
C ASN A 57 -16.82 5.04 6.68
N TYR A 58 -15.50 5.15 6.62
CA TYR A 58 -14.58 4.52 7.58
C TYR A 58 -14.90 4.87 9.05
N PRO A 59 -15.06 6.14 9.45
CA PRO A 59 -15.39 6.48 10.83
C PRO A 59 -16.73 5.90 11.30
N LYS A 60 -17.72 5.82 10.42
CA LYS A 60 -19.04 5.27 10.74
C LYS A 60 -18.98 3.77 10.99
N LYS A 61 -18.26 3.04 10.12
CA LYS A 61 -18.03 1.60 10.28
C LYS A 61 -17.30 1.33 11.60
N LEU A 62 -16.23 2.08 11.88
CA LEU A 62 -15.44 1.89 13.08
C LEU A 62 -16.22 2.25 14.36
N ALA A 63 -17.08 3.27 14.32
CA ALA A 63 -17.96 3.59 15.44
C ALA A 63 -18.93 2.45 15.76
N ALA A 64 -19.48 1.80 14.74
CA ALA A 64 -20.33 0.62 14.91
C ALA A 64 -19.55 -0.56 15.52
N VAL A 65 -18.30 -0.79 15.08
CA VAL A 65 -17.40 -1.81 15.66
C VAL A 65 -17.17 -1.54 17.15
N ARG A 66 -16.78 -0.30 17.50
CA ARG A 66 -16.55 0.10 18.89
C ARG A 66 -17.79 -0.06 19.77
N ALA A 67 -18.96 0.35 19.25
CA ALA A 67 -20.23 0.23 19.99
C ALA A 67 -20.58 -1.23 20.29
N LYS A 68 -20.25 -2.17 19.37
CA LYS A 68 -20.58 -3.58 19.54
C LYS A 68 -19.60 -4.32 20.45
N LEU A 69 -18.29 -4.01 20.37
CA LEU A 69 -17.27 -4.70 21.14
C LEU A 69 -17.03 -4.08 22.53
N GLY A 70 -17.28 -2.78 22.71
CA GLY A 70 -17.21 -2.09 24.01
C GLY A 70 -15.81 -2.04 24.64
N ARG A 71 -14.73 -2.23 23.84
CA ARG A 71 -13.35 -2.26 24.30
C ARG A 71 -12.41 -1.52 23.35
N PRO A 72 -11.17 -1.17 23.81
CA PRO A 72 -10.12 -0.66 22.94
C PRO A 72 -9.71 -1.69 21.87
N LEU A 73 -9.28 -1.19 20.70
CA LEU A 73 -8.95 -1.99 19.54
C LEU A 73 -7.51 -1.74 19.08
N THR A 74 -6.83 -2.79 18.66
CA THR A 74 -5.58 -2.69 17.90
C THR A 74 -5.86 -2.08 16.52
N LEU A 75 -4.82 -1.59 15.82
CA LEU A 75 -4.96 -1.16 14.43
C LEU A 75 -5.44 -2.31 13.54
N THR A 76 -4.85 -3.49 13.71
CA THR A 76 -5.23 -4.70 12.98
C THR A 76 -6.70 -5.04 13.11
N GLU A 77 -7.25 -5.01 14.35
CA GLU A 77 -8.67 -5.26 14.58
C GLU A 77 -9.55 -4.21 13.89
N LYS A 78 -9.17 -2.94 13.96
CA LYS A 78 -9.89 -1.87 13.25
C LYS A 78 -9.94 -2.14 11.75
N LEU A 79 -8.78 -2.50 11.16
CA LEU A 79 -8.69 -2.79 9.73
C LEU A 79 -9.50 -4.04 9.34
N LEU A 80 -9.42 -5.12 10.09
CA LEU A 80 -10.18 -6.34 9.82
C LEU A 80 -11.70 -6.08 9.94
N PHE A 81 -12.13 -5.45 11.02
CA PHE A 81 -13.58 -5.35 11.33
C PHE A 81 -14.32 -4.30 10.47
N VAL A 82 -13.64 -3.28 9.95
CA VAL A 82 -14.27 -2.36 8.98
C VAL A 82 -14.42 -3.00 7.58
N HIS A 83 -13.70 -4.10 7.31
CA HIS A 83 -13.76 -4.86 6.08
C HIS A 83 -14.60 -6.15 6.18
N LEU A 84 -15.33 -6.37 7.28
CA LEU A 84 -16.24 -7.51 7.35
C LEU A 84 -17.21 -7.49 6.17
N TYR A 85 -17.35 -8.64 5.51
CA TYR A 85 -18.31 -8.82 4.42
C TYR A 85 -19.73 -8.71 4.95
N HIS A 86 -19.97 -9.30 6.13
CA HIS A 86 -21.21 -9.24 6.92
C HIS A 86 -20.97 -8.47 8.22
N PRO A 87 -21.09 -7.12 8.25
CA PRO A 87 -20.84 -6.33 9.47
C PRO A 87 -21.72 -6.72 10.67
N GLU A 88 -22.89 -7.28 10.41
CA GLU A 88 -23.82 -7.79 11.43
C GLU A 88 -23.26 -9.02 12.16
N SER A 89 -22.40 -9.81 11.53
CA SER A 89 -21.76 -10.99 12.12
C SER A 89 -20.68 -10.69 13.15
N LEU A 90 -20.28 -9.41 13.31
CA LEU A 90 -19.24 -9.01 14.25
C LEU A 90 -19.50 -9.54 15.66
N THR A 91 -18.55 -10.25 16.21
CA THR A 91 -18.51 -10.75 17.58
C THR A 91 -17.08 -10.65 18.13
N GLU A 92 -16.86 -11.10 19.37
CA GLU A 92 -15.50 -11.38 19.88
C GLU A 92 -14.96 -12.66 19.25
N PHE A 93 -14.35 -12.52 18.08
CA PHE A 93 -13.69 -13.64 17.38
C PHE A 93 -12.48 -14.16 18.17
N LYS A 94 -12.40 -15.46 18.35
CA LYS A 94 -11.26 -16.11 19.01
C LYS A 94 -10.09 -16.25 18.05
N ARG A 95 -9.01 -15.53 18.34
CA ARG A 95 -7.78 -15.55 17.52
C ARG A 95 -7.21 -16.96 17.40
N GLY A 96 -6.89 -17.37 16.19
CA GLY A 96 -6.37 -18.69 15.87
C GLY A 96 -7.41 -19.82 15.88
N GLN A 97 -8.70 -19.52 16.04
CA GLN A 97 -9.79 -20.50 16.09
C GLN A 97 -10.91 -20.15 15.11
N ASP A 98 -11.52 -18.98 15.26
CA ASP A 98 -12.67 -18.56 14.45
C ASP A 98 -12.23 -18.10 13.06
N TYR A 99 -13.17 -18.04 12.12
CA TYR A 99 -12.99 -17.51 10.79
C TYR A 99 -13.81 -16.24 10.63
N ILE A 100 -13.28 -15.32 9.83
CA ILE A 100 -13.93 -14.05 9.50
C ILE A 100 -14.02 -13.91 7.98
N GLU A 101 -15.13 -13.42 7.51
CA GLU A 101 -15.43 -13.18 6.11
C GLU A 101 -15.19 -11.71 5.78
N LEU A 102 -14.33 -11.43 4.84
CA LEU A 102 -13.82 -10.11 4.55
C LEU A 102 -14.12 -9.70 3.10
N ARG A 103 -14.24 -8.38 2.90
CA ARG A 103 -14.34 -7.76 1.58
C ARG A 103 -13.16 -6.84 1.38
N PRO A 104 -12.17 -7.21 0.54
CA PRO A 104 -11.07 -6.32 0.19
C PRO A 104 -11.55 -5.15 -0.66
N ASP A 105 -10.83 -4.03 -0.58
CA ASP A 105 -11.08 -2.86 -1.43
C ASP A 105 -10.45 -3.00 -2.80
N ARG A 106 -9.36 -3.76 -2.88
CA ARG A 106 -8.54 -3.94 -4.09
C ARG A 106 -8.02 -5.35 -4.22
N ALA A 107 -7.69 -5.71 -5.44
CA ALA A 107 -6.97 -6.94 -5.73
C ALA A 107 -5.80 -6.68 -6.69
N GLY A 108 -4.87 -7.61 -6.74
CA GLY A 108 -3.75 -7.56 -7.66
C GLY A 108 -3.23 -8.94 -8.03
N THR A 109 -2.52 -8.98 -9.15
CA THR A 109 -1.82 -10.18 -9.59
C THR A 109 -0.65 -9.82 -10.49
N HIS A 110 0.16 -10.80 -10.83
CA HIS A 110 1.34 -10.67 -11.66
C HIS A 110 1.35 -11.71 -12.80
N ASP A 111 2.35 -11.64 -13.65
CA ASP A 111 2.41 -12.42 -14.90
C ASP A 111 2.69 -13.92 -14.73
N ILE A 112 3.05 -14.39 -13.53
CA ILE A 112 3.15 -15.85 -13.25
C ILE A 112 1.85 -16.40 -12.65
N GLY A 113 1.35 -15.82 -11.55
CA GLY A 113 0.14 -16.28 -10.86
C GLY A 113 -1.16 -15.86 -11.57
N GLY A 114 -1.12 -14.70 -12.25
CA GLY A 114 -2.27 -14.09 -12.89
C GLY A 114 -2.95 -14.93 -13.96
N PRO A 115 -2.22 -15.53 -14.92
CA PRO A 115 -2.87 -16.29 -16.01
C PRO A 115 -3.79 -17.38 -15.50
N MET A 116 -3.36 -18.18 -14.52
CA MET A 116 -4.16 -19.27 -13.98
C MET A 116 -5.39 -18.75 -13.20
N ALA A 117 -5.22 -17.74 -12.35
CA ALA A 117 -6.32 -17.14 -11.61
C ALA A 117 -7.35 -16.50 -12.56
N ILE A 118 -6.88 -15.81 -13.60
CA ILE A 118 -7.77 -15.20 -14.60
C ILE A 118 -8.52 -16.27 -15.40
N LEU A 119 -7.87 -17.34 -15.82
CA LEU A 119 -8.54 -18.46 -16.49
C LEU A 119 -9.67 -19.04 -15.62
N GLN A 120 -9.44 -19.20 -14.31
CA GLN A 120 -10.49 -19.61 -13.38
C GLN A 120 -11.61 -18.55 -13.29
N PHE A 121 -11.26 -17.25 -13.19
CA PHE A 121 -12.27 -16.19 -13.22
C PHE A 121 -13.12 -16.21 -14.48
N LEU A 122 -12.55 -16.49 -15.67
CA LEU A 122 -13.29 -16.58 -16.93
C LEU A 122 -14.36 -17.66 -16.90
N THR A 123 -14.16 -18.75 -16.15
CA THR A 123 -15.18 -19.82 -16.03
C THR A 123 -16.40 -19.39 -15.21
N SER A 124 -16.31 -18.30 -14.44
CA SER A 124 -17.43 -17.76 -13.66
C SER A 124 -18.55 -17.13 -14.50
N GLY A 125 -18.28 -16.81 -15.76
CA GLY A 125 -19.22 -16.11 -16.64
C GLY A 125 -19.46 -14.65 -16.31
N LYS A 126 -18.72 -14.05 -15.35
CA LYS A 126 -18.84 -12.63 -15.02
C LYS A 126 -18.35 -11.75 -16.17
N GLU A 127 -19.06 -10.68 -16.44
CA GLU A 127 -18.68 -9.75 -17.51
C GLU A 127 -17.52 -8.82 -17.13
N ARG A 128 -17.35 -8.51 -15.85
CA ARG A 128 -16.31 -7.65 -15.29
C ARG A 128 -15.94 -8.09 -13.86
N ILE A 129 -14.74 -7.72 -13.44
CA ILE A 129 -14.32 -7.86 -12.05
C ILE A 129 -15.16 -6.98 -11.13
N ALA A 130 -15.39 -7.45 -9.88
CA ALA A 130 -16.28 -6.81 -8.92
C ALA A 130 -15.63 -5.68 -8.11
N LEU A 131 -14.28 -5.61 -8.11
CA LEU A 131 -13.51 -4.60 -7.39
C LEU A 131 -12.34 -4.13 -8.24
N PRO A 132 -11.77 -2.93 -7.98
CA PRO A 132 -10.57 -2.47 -8.67
C PRO A 132 -9.41 -3.45 -8.51
N ALA A 133 -8.81 -3.85 -9.63
CA ALA A 133 -7.67 -4.75 -9.63
C ALA A 133 -6.62 -4.34 -10.67
N ALA A 134 -5.36 -4.59 -10.33
CA ALA A 134 -4.24 -4.35 -11.24
C ALA A 134 -3.45 -5.63 -11.50
N LEU A 135 -2.91 -5.71 -12.71
CA LEU A 135 -2.05 -6.76 -13.19
C LEU A 135 -0.71 -6.17 -13.61
N VAL A 136 0.36 -6.64 -12.99
CA VAL A 136 1.72 -6.13 -13.22
C VAL A 136 2.59 -7.24 -13.80
N ALA A 137 3.20 -7.01 -14.96
CA ALA A 137 4.09 -7.97 -15.61
C ALA A 137 5.54 -7.68 -15.17
N ASP A 138 5.99 -8.33 -14.09
CA ASP A 138 7.30 -8.07 -13.49
C ASP A 138 8.15 -9.32 -13.20
N HIS A 139 7.56 -10.51 -13.14
CA HIS A 139 8.27 -11.73 -12.76
C HIS A 139 8.98 -12.42 -13.93
N LEU A 140 8.50 -12.25 -15.17
CA LEU A 140 9.07 -12.90 -16.35
C LEU A 140 10.21 -12.09 -17.00
N VAL A 141 10.64 -11.01 -16.38
CA VAL A 141 11.80 -10.21 -16.83
C VAL A 141 13.05 -10.69 -16.09
N THR A 142 14.05 -11.20 -16.84
CA THR A 142 15.32 -11.63 -16.26
C THR A 142 16.32 -10.48 -16.29
N ALA A 143 16.92 -10.15 -15.15
CA ALA A 143 17.91 -9.07 -15.04
C ALA A 143 19.33 -9.59 -15.29
N GLN A 144 19.64 -9.97 -16.52
CA GLN A 144 20.94 -10.60 -16.88
C GLN A 144 21.89 -9.69 -17.64
N THR A 145 21.38 -8.95 -18.63
CA THR A 145 22.24 -8.25 -19.60
C THR A 145 22.09 -6.72 -19.51
N GLY A 146 20.94 -6.26 -19.07
CA GLY A 146 20.58 -4.84 -19.00
C GLY A 146 19.19 -4.57 -19.57
N VAL A 147 18.53 -3.55 -19.05
CA VAL A 147 17.10 -3.29 -19.19
C VAL A 147 16.56 -3.45 -20.61
N ARG A 148 17.22 -2.86 -21.62
CA ARG A 148 16.73 -2.89 -23.01
C ARG A 148 16.71 -4.30 -23.58
N LYS A 149 17.78 -5.07 -23.37
CA LYS A 149 17.91 -6.41 -23.92
C LYS A 149 17.03 -7.40 -23.17
N ASP A 150 16.99 -7.29 -21.84
CA ASP A 150 16.19 -8.18 -21.00
C ASP A 150 14.68 -7.99 -21.27
N LEU A 151 14.21 -6.75 -21.51
CA LEU A 151 12.83 -6.48 -21.91
C LEU A 151 12.52 -7.03 -23.33
N GLN A 152 13.42 -6.88 -24.30
CA GLN A 152 13.23 -7.47 -25.62
C GLN A 152 13.12 -9.00 -25.58
N ILE A 153 13.92 -9.64 -24.72
CA ILE A 153 13.86 -11.08 -24.49
C ILE A 153 12.52 -11.46 -23.85
N ALA A 154 12.13 -10.75 -22.78
CA ALA A 154 10.88 -11.01 -22.07
C ALA A 154 9.67 -10.88 -23.00
N ASP A 155 9.59 -9.81 -23.79
CA ASP A 155 8.49 -9.58 -24.75
C ASP A 155 8.42 -10.66 -25.84
N ARG A 156 9.58 -11.13 -26.33
CA ARG A 156 9.64 -12.18 -27.34
C ARG A 156 9.23 -13.54 -26.77
N ASP A 157 9.78 -13.90 -25.61
CA ASP A 157 9.64 -15.24 -25.04
C ASP A 157 8.29 -15.43 -24.33
N ASN A 158 7.64 -14.34 -23.91
CA ASN A 158 6.37 -14.36 -23.19
C ASN A 158 5.23 -13.64 -23.95
N VAL A 159 5.33 -13.55 -25.28
CA VAL A 159 4.35 -12.80 -26.11
C VAL A 159 2.93 -13.30 -25.92
N GLU A 160 2.71 -14.61 -25.77
CA GLU A 160 1.40 -15.20 -25.54
C GLU A 160 0.83 -14.75 -24.20
N THR A 161 1.59 -14.91 -23.13
CA THR A 161 1.21 -14.50 -21.78
C THR A 161 0.88 -13.01 -21.71
N TYR A 162 1.77 -12.15 -22.21
CA TYR A 162 1.55 -10.70 -22.14
C TYR A 162 0.38 -10.24 -23.01
N SER A 163 0.14 -10.89 -24.15
CA SER A 163 -1.02 -10.60 -25.01
C SER A 163 -2.31 -11.02 -24.32
N PHE A 164 -2.36 -12.22 -23.75
CA PHE A 164 -3.50 -12.69 -22.96
C PHE A 164 -3.83 -11.72 -21.81
N LEU A 165 -2.84 -11.38 -20.99
CA LEU A 165 -3.03 -10.50 -19.85
C LEU A 165 -3.53 -9.11 -20.24
N ARG A 166 -3.02 -8.54 -21.33
CA ARG A 166 -3.47 -7.27 -21.87
C ARG A 166 -4.91 -7.31 -22.35
N ASP A 167 -5.28 -8.38 -23.07
CA ASP A 167 -6.60 -8.50 -23.66
C ASP A 167 -7.67 -8.75 -22.59
N VAL A 168 -7.40 -9.60 -21.60
CA VAL A 168 -8.30 -9.81 -20.46
C VAL A 168 -8.44 -8.56 -19.61
N SER A 169 -7.36 -7.80 -19.43
CA SER A 169 -7.39 -6.53 -18.69
C SER A 169 -8.36 -5.55 -19.33
N ARG A 170 -8.29 -5.38 -20.64
CA ARG A 170 -9.22 -4.52 -21.41
C ARG A 170 -10.66 -5.01 -21.34
N ARG A 171 -10.86 -6.33 -21.41
CA ARG A 171 -12.21 -6.94 -21.45
C ARG A 171 -12.90 -6.89 -20.09
N TYR A 172 -12.17 -7.19 -19.01
CA TYR A 172 -12.75 -7.40 -17.69
C TYR A 172 -12.51 -6.24 -16.70
N GLY A 173 -11.67 -5.27 -17.06
CA GLY A 173 -11.50 -4.02 -16.32
C GLY A 173 -10.34 -4.02 -15.31
N PHE A 174 -9.31 -4.84 -15.54
CA PHE A 174 -8.05 -4.69 -14.80
C PHE A 174 -7.25 -3.50 -15.33
N ASP A 175 -6.49 -2.84 -14.45
CA ASP A 175 -5.38 -2.01 -14.86
C ASP A 175 -4.20 -2.91 -15.27
N PHE A 176 -3.63 -2.68 -16.45
CA PHE A 176 -2.50 -3.46 -16.93
C PHE A 176 -1.20 -2.64 -16.93
N TRP A 177 -0.20 -3.16 -16.27
CA TRP A 177 1.16 -2.62 -16.21
C TRP A 177 2.11 -3.56 -16.95
N PRO A 178 2.59 -3.17 -18.14
CA PRO A 178 3.43 -4.03 -18.98
C PRO A 178 4.82 -4.24 -18.37
N ALA A 179 5.53 -5.24 -18.87
CA ALA A 179 6.91 -5.52 -18.50
C ALA A 179 7.79 -4.28 -18.58
N GLY A 180 8.62 -4.06 -17.56
CA GLY A 180 9.52 -2.91 -17.46
C GLY A 180 8.95 -1.70 -16.72
N THR A 181 7.70 -1.73 -16.28
CA THR A 181 7.11 -0.63 -15.47
C THR A 181 7.60 -0.61 -14.03
N GLY A 182 8.04 -1.75 -13.50
CA GLY A 182 8.58 -1.88 -12.14
C GLY A 182 8.07 -3.15 -11.45
N ILE A 183 8.59 -3.40 -10.25
CA ILE A 183 8.17 -4.49 -9.38
C ILE A 183 6.74 -4.22 -8.90
N CYS A 184 5.86 -5.25 -8.93
CA CYS A 184 4.43 -5.09 -8.66
C CYS A 184 4.13 -4.38 -7.34
N HIS A 185 4.82 -4.71 -6.25
CA HIS A 185 4.57 -4.09 -4.95
C HIS A 185 5.00 -2.63 -4.87
N GLN A 186 6.00 -2.21 -5.67
CA GLN A 186 6.35 -0.79 -5.80
C GLN A 186 5.32 -0.04 -6.66
N VAL A 187 4.85 -0.67 -7.73
CA VAL A 187 3.75 -0.13 -8.55
C VAL A 187 2.49 0.06 -7.70
N PHE A 188 2.16 -0.92 -6.85
CA PHE A 188 1.03 -0.80 -5.91
C PHE A 188 1.24 0.31 -4.90
N LEU A 189 2.40 0.35 -4.23
CA LEU A 189 2.72 1.36 -3.23
C LEU A 189 2.64 2.79 -3.79
N GLU A 190 3.09 2.99 -5.04
CA GLU A 190 3.12 4.29 -5.70
C GLU A 190 1.75 4.74 -6.24
N ASN A 191 0.86 3.80 -6.62
CA ASN A 191 -0.33 4.15 -7.39
C ASN A 191 -1.65 3.75 -6.73
N TYR A 192 -1.66 2.70 -5.90
CA TYR A 192 -2.88 2.07 -5.41
C TYR A 192 -3.03 2.07 -3.89
N ASP A 193 -1.93 1.92 -3.15
CA ASP A 193 -1.98 1.75 -1.71
C ASP A 193 -2.40 3.04 -1.00
N PHE A 194 -3.29 2.91 -0.03
CA PHE A 194 -3.70 4.03 0.81
C PHE A 194 -4.01 3.57 2.25
N PRO A 195 -3.81 4.44 3.25
CA PRO A 195 -3.95 4.07 4.66
C PRO A 195 -5.35 3.58 4.99
N GLY A 196 -5.44 2.48 5.70
CA GLY A 196 -6.70 1.94 6.19
C GLY A 196 -7.37 0.91 5.30
N ALA A 197 -6.97 0.79 4.04
CA ALA A 197 -7.56 -0.13 3.07
C ALA A 197 -7.10 -1.58 3.24
N MET A 198 -7.73 -2.48 2.49
CA MET A 198 -7.40 -3.90 2.40
C MET A 198 -7.19 -4.33 0.96
N MET A 199 -6.16 -5.15 0.70
CA MET A 199 -5.83 -5.66 -0.63
C MET A 199 -5.40 -7.13 -0.59
N LEU A 200 -5.80 -7.90 -1.61
CA LEU A 200 -5.32 -9.25 -1.86
C LEU A 200 -4.51 -9.31 -3.16
N VAL A 201 -3.33 -9.92 -3.11
CA VAL A 201 -2.47 -10.10 -4.29
C VAL A 201 -1.91 -11.52 -4.32
N THR A 202 -1.75 -12.11 -5.50
CA THR A 202 -1.17 -13.46 -5.65
C THR A 202 0.35 -13.48 -5.51
N ASP A 203 0.88 -12.81 -4.49
CA ASP A 203 2.33 -12.74 -4.24
C ASP A 203 2.63 -12.67 -2.75
N SER A 204 3.71 -13.32 -2.32
CA SER A 204 4.12 -13.41 -0.91
C SER A 204 4.62 -12.09 -0.33
N HIS A 205 5.10 -11.14 -1.16
CA HIS A 205 5.59 -9.84 -0.72
C HIS A 205 4.53 -8.72 -0.72
N THR A 206 3.26 -9.09 -0.89
CA THR A 206 2.09 -8.21 -0.75
C THR A 206 2.09 -7.38 0.55
N PRO A 207 2.60 -7.90 1.70
CA PRO A 207 2.68 -7.12 2.94
C PRO A 207 3.45 -5.80 2.84
N THR A 208 4.21 -5.55 1.76
CA THR A 208 4.88 -4.26 1.47
C THR A 208 3.94 -3.06 1.67
N ALA A 209 2.67 -3.19 1.30
CA ALA A 209 1.65 -2.15 1.44
C ALA A 209 1.35 -1.78 2.91
N GLY A 210 1.74 -2.62 3.88
CA GLY A 210 1.69 -2.30 5.30
C GLY A 210 2.55 -1.10 5.67
N GLY A 211 3.57 -0.77 4.86
CA GLY A 211 4.34 0.46 4.96
C GLY A 211 3.54 1.73 4.68
N MET A 212 2.40 1.61 3.98
CA MET A 212 1.41 2.66 3.77
C MET A 212 0.24 2.58 4.79
N GLY A 213 0.29 1.67 5.75
CA GLY A 213 -0.81 1.46 6.69
C GLY A 213 -2.02 0.75 6.08
N MET A 214 -1.81 -0.03 5.04
CA MET A 214 -2.80 -0.86 4.36
C MET A 214 -2.68 -2.30 4.81
N LEU A 215 -3.81 -2.99 5.01
CA LEU A 215 -3.81 -4.42 5.32
C LEU A 215 -3.77 -5.21 4.00
N ALA A 216 -2.58 -5.63 3.59
CA ALA A 216 -2.39 -6.32 2.33
C ALA A 216 -1.86 -7.74 2.56
N ILE A 217 -2.50 -8.72 1.94
CA ILE A 217 -2.27 -10.13 2.20
C ILE A 217 -2.00 -10.88 0.90
N GLY A 218 -0.92 -11.67 0.91
CA GLY A 218 -0.60 -12.59 -0.17
C GLY A 218 -1.52 -13.81 -0.13
N VAL A 219 -2.17 -14.13 -1.25
CA VAL A 219 -3.17 -15.20 -1.35
C VAL A 219 -2.93 -16.11 -2.54
N GLY A 220 -3.58 -17.27 -2.54
CA GLY A 220 -3.63 -18.16 -3.69
C GLY A 220 -4.53 -17.64 -4.81
N GLY A 221 -4.42 -18.26 -5.99
CA GLY A 221 -5.23 -17.88 -7.15
C GLY A 221 -6.74 -18.02 -6.91
N ALA A 222 -7.17 -19.05 -6.18
CA ALA A 222 -8.59 -19.26 -5.86
C ALA A 222 -9.16 -18.14 -5.02
N ASP A 223 -8.46 -17.73 -3.94
CA ASP A 223 -8.87 -16.62 -3.09
C ASP A 223 -8.98 -15.30 -3.87
N LEU A 224 -8.02 -15.08 -4.81
CA LEU A 224 -8.10 -13.93 -5.71
C LEU A 224 -9.36 -13.97 -6.57
N VAL A 225 -9.72 -15.15 -7.11
CA VAL A 225 -10.92 -15.32 -7.95
C VAL A 225 -12.18 -14.99 -7.15
N ASP A 226 -12.31 -15.46 -5.91
CA ASP A 226 -13.45 -15.13 -5.05
C ASP A 226 -13.59 -13.62 -4.86
N ALA A 227 -12.49 -12.93 -4.57
CA ALA A 227 -12.50 -11.47 -4.47
C ALA A 227 -12.89 -10.80 -5.80
N LEU A 228 -12.35 -11.25 -6.93
CA LEU A 228 -12.69 -10.72 -8.26
C LEU A 228 -14.15 -10.95 -8.63
N MET A 229 -14.78 -12.03 -8.15
CA MET A 229 -16.21 -12.30 -8.29
C MET A 229 -17.08 -11.47 -7.34
N GLY A 230 -16.51 -10.81 -6.34
CA GLY A 230 -17.22 -10.07 -5.30
C GLY A 230 -17.78 -10.95 -4.19
N MET A 231 -17.25 -12.16 -4.05
CA MET A 231 -17.55 -13.07 -2.96
C MET A 231 -16.79 -12.68 -1.69
N GLU A 232 -17.22 -13.22 -0.56
CA GLU A 232 -16.48 -13.13 0.69
C GLU A 232 -15.15 -13.86 0.60
N TRP A 233 -14.13 -13.28 1.22
CA TRP A 233 -12.84 -13.93 1.41
C TRP A 233 -12.69 -14.33 2.88
N GLU A 234 -12.51 -15.62 3.13
CA GLU A 234 -12.42 -16.17 4.47
C GLU A 234 -10.98 -16.14 5.00
N LEU A 235 -10.80 -15.59 6.19
CA LEU A 235 -9.54 -15.58 6.92
C LEU A 235 -9.73 -16.16 8.31
N LYS A 236 -8.87 -17.11 8.70
CA LYS A 236 -8.79 -17.54 10.09
C LYS A 236 -8.35 -16.35 10.94
N MET A 237 -9.15 -15.96 11.96
CA MET A 237 -8.87 -14.79 12.79
C MET A 237 -7.42 -14.81 13.29
N PRO A 238 -6.56 -13.90 12.83
CA PRO A 238 -5.13 -14.00 13.12
C PRO A 238 -4.80 -13.62 14.56
N LYS A 239 -3.73 -14.19 15.07
CA LYS A 239 -3.08 -13.64 16.26
C LYS A 239 -2.43 -12.30 15.90
N ILE A 240 -2.19 -11.45 16.87
CA ILE A 240 -1.51 -10.19 16.68
C ILE A 240 -0.20 -10.20 17.48
N ILE A 241 0.91 -9.93 16.78
CA ILE A 241 2.21 -9.75 17.39
C ILE A 241 2.52 -8.26 17.38
N GLY A 242 2.47 -7.63 18.55
CA GLY A 242 2.83 -6.22 18.70
C GLY A 242 4.36 -6.06 18.73
N VAL A 243 4.89 -5.21 17.83
CA VAL A 243 6.33 -4.88 17.78
C VAL A 243 6.53 -3.42 18.11
N LYS A 244 7.00 -3.14 19.31
CA LYS A 244 7.29 -1.77 19.75
C LYS A 244 8.65 -1.32 19.23
N LEU A 245 8.66 -0.32 18.39
CA LEU A 245 9.87 0.35 17.91
C LEU A 245 10.15 1.61 18.73
N THR A 246 11.37 1.72 19.24
CA THR A 246 11.82 2.88 20.01
C THR A 246 13.12 3.44 19.44
N GLY A 247 13.36 4.74 19.64
CA GLY A 247 14.55 5.40 19.17
C GLY A 247 14.57 5.63 17.65
N LYS A 248 15.76 5.68 17.08
CA LYS A 248 15.98 5.98 15.63
C LYS A 248 17.13 5.17 15.07
N LEU A 249 17.10 4.96 13.76
CA LEU A 249 18.22 4.38 13.02
C LEU A 249 19.42 5.33 13.07
N SER A 250 20.62 4.79 13.20
CA SER A 250 21.86 5.57 13.27
C SER A 250 23.01 4.89 12.52
N GLY A 251 24.00 5.69 12.09
CA GLY A 251 25.13 5.17 11.34
C GLY A 251 24.70 4.50 10.03
N TRP A 252 25.13 3.27 9.81
CA TRP A 252 24.86 2.49 8.60
C TRP A 252 23.61 1.59 8.73
N VAL A 253 22.87 1.70 9.84
CA VAL A 253 21.67 0.86 10.07
C VAL A 253 20.53 1.32 9.17
N SER A 254 19.91 0.37 8.49
CA SER A 254 18.81 0.55 7.55
C SER A 254 17.50 -0.05 8.08
N ALA A 255 16.40 0.20 7.39
CA ALA A 255 15.11 -0.46 7.67
C ALA A 255 15.20 -1.98 7.54
N LYS A 256 16.06 -2.49 6.64
CA LYS A 256 16.32 -3.92 6.47
C LYS A 256 16.86 -4.58 7.74
N ASP A 257 17.71 -3.89 8.48
CA ASP A 257 18.28 -4.43 9.74
C ASP A 257 17.22 -4.61 10.83
N VAL A 258 16.17 -3.78 10.84
CA VAL A 258 15.05 -3.93 11.76
C VAL A 258 14.33 -5.27 11.56
N ILE A 259 13.97 -5.58 10.32
CA ILE A 259 13.27 -6.84 10.04
C ILE A 259 14.19 -8.06 10.16
N LEU A 260 15.48 -7.95 9.82
CA LEU A 260 16.45 -9.01 10.05
C LEU A 260 16.61 -9.31 11.54
N LYS A 261 16.64 -8.27 12.39
CA LYS A 261 16.65 -8.45 13.84
C LYS A 261 15.38 -9.16 14.33
N LEU A 262 14.21 -8.76 13.83
CA LEU A 262 12.94 -9.39 14.16
C LEU A 262 12.90 -10.84 13.69
N SER A 263 13.40 -11.15 12.50
CA SER A 263 13.53 -12.51 11.96
C SER A 263 14.43 -13.39 12.84
N GLY A 264 15.49 -12.81 13.40
CA GLY A 264 16.36 -13.49 14.37
C GLY A 264 15.67 -13.80 15.71
N ILE A 265 14.62 -13.06 16.07
CA ILE A 265 13.82 -13.29 17.29
C ILE A 265 12.69 -14.29 17.04
N LEU A 266 11.91 -14.08 15.97
CA LEU A 266 10.73 -14.88 15.66
C LEU A 266 11.04 -16.20 14.94
N SER A 267 12.21 -16.30 14.30
CA SER A 267 12.54 -17.36 13.33
C SER A 267 11.63 -17.33 12.10
N THR A 268 11.76 -18.31 11.22
CA THR A 268 10.97 -18.42 9.97
C THR A 268 9.52 -18.87 10.18
N LYS A 269 9.12 -19.23 11.41
CA LYS A 269 7.79 -19.75 11.73
C LYS A 269 7.08 -19.01 12.86
N GLY A 270 7.76 -18.08 13.54
CA GLY A 270 7.20 -17.39 14.70
C GLY A 270 6.01 -16.49 14.40
N GLY A 271 5.89 -16.03 13.16
CA GLY A 271 4.76 -15.23 12.70
C GLY A 271 3.56 -16.01 12.15
N THR A 272 3.62 -17.35 12.13
CA THR A 272 2.57 -18.17 11.51
C THR A 272 1.18 -17.88 12.09
N ASN A 273 0.20 -17.66 11.20
CA ASN A 273 -1.18 -17.26 11.55
C ASN A 273 -1.25 -15.99 12.39
N SER A 274 -0.30 -15.08 12.22
CA SER A 274 -0.26 -13.81 12.95
C SER A 274 -0.14 -12.63 11.99
N ILE A 275 -0.64 -11.49 12.42
CA ILE A 275 -0.35 -10.18 11.82
C ILE A 275 0.61 -9.45 12.75
N ILE A 276 1.69 -8.92 12.19
CA ILE A 276 2.65 -8.12 12.94
C ILE A 276 2.20 -6.66 12.89
N GLU A 277 1.85 -6.11 14.05
CA GLU A 277 1.47 -4.71 14.21
C GLU A 277 2.61 -3.91 14.83
N PHE A 278 3.18 -2.98 14.08
CA PHE A 278 4.23 -2.10 14.57
C PHE A 278 3.64 -0.90 15.30
N PHE A 279 4.26 -0.50 16.41
CA PHE A 279 3.85 0.67 17.18
C PHE A 279 5.04 1.32 17.89
N GLY A 280 4.82 2.43 18.59
CA GLY A 280 5.85 3.19 19.30
C GLY A 280 6.40 4.37 18.49
N ASP A 281 7.19 5.19 19.15
CA ASP A 281 7.76 6.44 18.61
C ASP A 281 8.80 6.21 17.51
N GLY A 282 9.50 5.08 17.55
CA GLY A 282 10.45 4.66 16.51
C GLY A 282 9.79 4.48 15.13
N CYS A 283 8.49 4.19 15.06
CA CYS A 283 7.77 4.10 13.78
C CYS A 283 7.83 5.42 12.99
N GLN A 284 7.77 6.56 13.67
CA GLN A 284 7.78 7.88 13.04
C GLN A 284 9.15 8.27 12.46
N GLN A 285 10.21 7.58 12.87
CA GLN A 285 11.58 7.80 12.40
C GLN A 285 11.87 7.11 11.05
N LEU A 286 10.96 6.26 10.60
CA LEU A 286 11.08 5.51 9.35
C LEU A 286 10.37 6.22 8.20
N SER A 287 10.95 6.14 7.00
CA SER A 287 10.25 6.54 5.77
C SER A 287 9.14 5.53 5.44
N CYS A 288 8.15 5.93 4.63
CA CYS A 288 7.12 5.03 4.13
C CYS A 288 7.73 3.83 3.40
N THR A 289 8.71 4.04 2.53
CA THR A 289 9.43 2.97 1.81
C THR A 289 10.26 2.10 2.75
N GLY A 290 10.85 2.67 3.81
CA GLY A 290 11.54 1.90 4.85
C GLY A 290 10.58 0.98 5.62
N LYS A 291 9.38 1.46 5.96
CA LYS A 291 8.31 0.63 6.54
C LYS A 291 7.87 -0.46 5.56
N GLY A 292 7.73 -0.13 4.26
CA GLY A 292 7.46 -1.10 3.21
C GLY A 292 8.53 -2.20 3.15
N THR A 293 9.81 -1.86 3.27
CA THR A 293 10.91 -2.83 3.33
C THR A 293 10.78 -3.76 4.55
N ILE A 294 10.40 -3.23 5.70
CA ILE A 294 10.18 -4.04 6.90
C ILE A 294 8.99 -4.99 6.71
N CYS A 295 7.87 -4.49 6.23
CA CYS A 295 6.66 -5.28 5.98
C CYS A 295 6.88 -6.34 4.89
N ASN A 296 7.63 -6.01 3.84
CA ASN A 296 7.93 -6.90 2.72
C ASN A 296 8.48 -8.26 3.18
N MET A 297 9.37 -8.25 4.17
CA MET A 297 9.96 -9.47 4.72
C MET A 297 9.11 -10.15 5.81
N GLY A 298 7.87 -9.74 6.00
CA GLY A 298 6.95 -10.42 6.91
C GLY A 298 6.68 -11.87 6.51
N ALA A 299 6.71 -12.17 5.20
CA ALA A 299 6.56 -13.51 4.66
C ALA A 299 7.66 -14.46 5.16
N GLU A 300 8.91 -14.00 5.30
CA GLU A 300 10.04 -14.82 5.73
C GLU A 300 9.97 -15.24 7.20
N VAL A 301 9.18 -14.56 8.02
CA VAL A 301 8.88 -14.97 9.39
C VAL A 301 7.57 -15.73 9.51
N GLY A 302 6.92 -16.02 8.38
CA GLY A 302 5.66 -16.78 8.30
C GLY A 302 4.41 -15.96 8.69
N ALA A 303 4.51 -14.64 8.80
CA ALA A 303 3.38 -13.79 9.13
C ALA A 303 2.37 -13.72 7.96
N THR A 304 1.08 -13.67 8.28
CA THR A 304 0.01 -13.44 7.31
C THR A 304 0.19 -12.10 6.62
N THR A 305 0.49 -11.06 7.40
CA THR A 305 0.89 -9.72 6.91
C THR A 305 1.48 -8.91 8.08
N SER A 306 1.83 -7.66 7.79
CA SER A 306 2.28 -6.70 8.80
C SER A 306 1.82 -5.29 8.45
N VAL A 307 1.67 -4.43 9.45
CA VAL A 307 1.12 -3.09 9.26
C VAL A 307 1.75 -2.06 10.20
N PHE A 308 1.97 -0.85 9.68
CA PHE A 308 2.36 0.33 10.44
C PHE A 308 1.19 1.28 10.64
N PRO A 309 1.14 2.00 11.78
CA PRO A 309 0.15 3.05 11.99
C PRO A 309 0.40 4.23 11.05
N PHE A 310 -0.69 4.89 10.65
CA PHE A 310 -0.62 6.09 9.80
C PHE A 310 0.20 7.21 10.45
N ASP A 311 1.10 7.83 9.68
CA ASP A 311 1.91 8.95 10.13
C ASP A 311 2.34 9.89 8.96
N ASP A 312 3.11 10.93 9.32
CA ASP A 312 3.57 11.95 8.38
C ASP A 312 4.50 11.41 7.29
N SER A 313 5.16 10.27 7.46
CA SER A 313 5.98 9.67 6.42
C SER A 313 5.13 9.17 5.24
N MET A 314 3.95 8.63 5.54
CA MET A 314 2.97 8.21 4.53
C MET A 314 2.37 9.43 3.82
N VAL A 315 2.10 10.51 4.56
CA VAL A 315 1.66 11.79 3.98
C VAL A 315 2.68 12.32 2.98
N ARG A 316 3.96 12.35 3.37
CA ARG A 316 5.03 12.80 2.46
C ARG A 316 5.10 11.93 1.19
N TYR A 317 4.96 10.63 1.34
CA TYR A 317 5.01 9.69 0.20
C TYR A 317 3.80 9.87 -0.73
N LEU A 318 2.60 9.98 -0.19
CA LEU A 318 1.38 10.25 -0.97
C LEU A 318 1.50 11.57 -1.74
N ASN A 319 2.05 12.62 -1.11
CA ASN A 319 2.29 13.90 -1.78
C ASN A 319 3.33 13.76 -2.91
N ALA A 320 4.43 13.06 -2.66
CA ALA A 320 5.49 12.85 -3.64
C ALA A 320 5.03 12.00 -4.85
N THR A 321 4.04 11.13 -4.66
CA THR A 321 3.44 10.31 -5.72
C THR A 321 2.15 10.92 -6.34
N GLY A 322 1.92 12.23 -6.12
CA GLY A 322 0.78 12.94 -6.73
C GLY A 322 -0.58 12.64 -6.11
N ARG A 323 -0.62 12.04 -4.91
CA ARG A 323 -1.85 11.61 -4.23
C ARG A 323 -2.16 12.46 -2.98
N ALA A 324 -1.91 13.76 -3.05
CA ALA A 324 -2.13 14.69 -1.94
C ALA A 324 -3.58 14.70 -1.44
N ALA A 325 -4.57 14.54 -2.33
CA ALA A 325 -5.97 14.44 -1.95
C ALA A 325 -6.24 13.23 -1.05
N VAL A 326 -5.58 12.09 -1.30
CA VAL A 326 -5.67 10.89 -0.45
C VAL A 326 -5.02 11.15 0.91
N ALA A 327 -3.87 11.82 0.93
CA ALA A 327 -3.20 12.21 2.18
C ALA A 327 -4.09 13.09 3.05
N ASP A 328 -4.80 14.05 2.47
CA ASP A 328 -5.70 14.93 3.22
C ASP A 328 -6.90 14.16 3.80
N MET A 329 -7.48 13.23 3.04
CA MET A 329 -8.55 12.37 3.55
C MET A 329 -8.08 11.44 4.68
N ALA A 330 -6.91 10.82 4.54
CA ALA A 330 -6.32 9.99 5.59
C ALA A 330 -6.01 10.78 6.87
N LYS A 331 -5.51 12.00 6.74
CA LYS A 331 -5.29 12.90 7.90
C LYS A 331 -6.59 13.19 8.66
N ALA A 332 -7.71 13.35 7.97
CA ALA A 332 -8.99 13.63 8.61
C ALA A 332 -9.46 12.49 9.54
N VAL A 333 -8.99 11.26 9.31
CA VAL A 333 -9.32 10.07 10.12
C VAL A 333 -8.08 9.47 10.81
N ALA A 334 -6.99 10.23 10.96
CA ALA A 334 -5.69 9.75 11.42
C ALA A 334 -5.73 9.04 12.79
N ALA A 335 -6.61 9.45 13.69
CA ALA A 335 -6.78 8.81 14.99
C ALA A 335 -7.34 7.38 14.88
N ASP A 336 -8.15 7.13 13.85
CA ASP A 336 -8.76 5.83 13.59
C ASP A 336 -7.83 4.86 12.84
N LEU A 337 -6.77 5.39 12.23
CA LEU A 337 -5.74 4.64 11.52
C LEU A 337 -4.53 4.29 12.41
N ARG A 338 -4.76 4.15 13.71
CA ARG A 338 -3.79 3.75 14.75
C ARG A 338 -4.50 2.88 15.78
N ALA A 339 -3.74 2.10 16.56
CA ALA A 339 -4.29 1.44 17.74
C ALA A 339 -4.85 2.44 18.75
N ASP A 340 -5.83 2.03 19.53
CA ASP A 340 -6.31 2.83 20.66
C ASP A 340 -5.20 2.98 21.71
N LYS A 341 -5.19 4.11 22.42
CA LYS A 341 -4.09 4.44 23.35
C LYS A 341 -3.96 3.42 24.48
N GLU A 342 -5.07 2.90 24.93
CA GLU A 342 -5.14 1.91 26.00
C GLU A 342 -4.43 0.61 25.60
N VAL A 343 -4.61 0.15 24.35
CA VAL A 343 -3.92 -1.04 23.84
C VAL A 343 -2.41 -0.81 23.72
N MET A 344 -1.99 0.41 23.36
CA MET A 344 -0.56 0.72 23.26
C MET A 344 0.12 0.85 24.63
N ALA A 345 -0.65 1.18 25.67
CA ALA A 345 -0.14 1.32 27.04
C ALA A 345 0.03 -0.04 27.71
N ASP A 346 -0.85 -0.99 27.43
CA ASP A 346 -0.82 -2.37 27.94
C ASP A 346 -1.04 -3.33 26.79
N PRO A 347 0.04 -3.71 26.08
CA PRO A 347 -0.04 -4.55 24.88
C PRO A 347 -0.16 -6.05 25.18
N ALA A 348 -0.47 -6.48 26.43
CA ALA A 348 -0.59 -7.87 26.84
C ALA A 348 -1.74 -8.64 26.17
#